data_3314cc0330e142e38f4f1b715d492732
#
_entry.id   3314cc0330e142e38f4f1b715d492732
#
_cell.length_a   1.000
_cell.length_b   1.000
_cell.length_c   1.000
_cell.angle_alpha   90.00
_cell.angle_beta   90.00
_cell.angle_gamma   90.00
#
_symmetry.space_group_name_H-M   'P 1'
#
loop_
_entity.id
_entity.type
_entity.pdbx_description
1 polymer ?
#
loop_
_entity_poly.entity_id
_entity_poly.type
_entity_poly.pdbx_seq_one_letter_code
_entity_poly.pdbx_strand_id
1 'polypeptide(L)'
;MTPVFELKDLHVTLRQHRHATELVKGVSFAVEPGECLGILGESGSGKSMSMKAAMGLLDKGFSVSGAAMFQGEPLLEKSGEELRRLRGGKVGVVLQNPMTCFDPLYRIGTQIAETFAAHNNWDGEEILRRSLELLEKMRIRNPEEVLEKYPHQLSGGMLQRIMIGIATAMEPILLIADEPTTAIDAITQYEILNEFLRVKQEKQTAMVFISHDLN
;
A
#
# COMPACT_ATOMS: atom_id res chain seq x y z
N MET A 1 -8.17 -7.46 22.93
CA MET A 1 -8.74 -7.34 21.56
C MET A 1 -7.81 -8.06 20.61
N THR A 2 -8.28 -8.54 19.47
CA THR A 2 -7.41 -9.14 18.46
C THR A 2 -6.80 -8.03 17.63
N PRO A 3 -5.47 -7.95 17.49
CA PRO A 3 -4.82 -6.96 16.64
C PRO A 3 -5.34 -7.03 15.19
N VAL A 4 -5.38 -5.89 14.50
CA VAL A 4 -5.70 -5.85 13.06
C VAL A 4 -4.58 -6.48 12.26
N PHE A 5 -3.34 -6.17 12.63
CA PHE A 5 -2.15 -6.70 11.96
C PHE A 5 -1.08 -7.06 12.99
N GLU A 6 -0.45 -8.21 12.81
CA GLU A 6 0.57 -8.69 13.74
C GLU A 6 1.67 -9.44 12.98
N LEU A 7 2.90 -9.16 13.31
CA LEU A 7 4.07 -9.96 12.94
C LEU A 7 4.64 -10.62 14.18
N LYS A 8 4.98 -11.91 14.08
CA LYS A 8 5.64 -12.68 15.14
C LYS A 8 6.89 -13.34 14.59
N ASP A 9 8.04 -12.93 15.07
CA ASP A 9 9.33 -13.50 14.72
C ASP A 9 9.51 -13.68 13.21
N LEU A 10 9.16 -12.63 12.45
CA LEU A 10 9.20 -12.68 10.99
C LEU A 10 10.64 -12.61 10.50
N HIS A 11 11.06 -13.62 9.74
CA HIS A 11 12.35 -13.68 9.08
C HIS A 11 12.19 -13.69 7.56
N VAL A 12 13.11 -13.05 6.87
CA VAL A 12 13.17 -13.06 5.40
C VAL A 12 14.59 -13.39 4.97
N THR A 13 14.73 -14.46 4.20
CA THR A 13 16.01 -14.94 3.67
C THR A 13 15.98 -14.96 2.15
N LEU A 14 16.95 -14.32 1.52
CA LEU A 14 17.21 -14.40 0.09
C LEU A 14 18.09 -15.62 -0.20
N ARG A 15 17.63 -16.51 -1.08
CA ARG A 15 18.40 -17.68 -1.56
C ARG A 15 18.91 -17.43 -2.97
N GLN A 16 20.21 -17.25 -3.11
CA GLN A 16 20.86 -17.10 -4.40
C GLN A 16 21.92 -18.22 -4.58
N HIS A 17 21.69 -19.14 -5.52
CA HIS A 17 22.58 -20.25 -5.81
C HIS A 17 22.92 -21.06 -4.55
N ARG A 18 24.15 -20.93 -4.03
CA ARG A 18 24.66 -21.64 -2.85
C ARG A 18 24.70 -20.81 -1.57
N HIS A 19 24.24 -19.55 -1.64
CA HIS A 19 24.26 -18.63 -0.51
C HIS A 19 22.83 -18.30 -0.06
N ALA A 20 22.64 -18.28 1.25
CA ALA A 20 21.43 -17.79 1.88
C ALA A 20 21.80 -16.57 2.74
N THR A 21 21.18 -15.44 2.48
CA THR A 21 21.41 -14.20 3.23
C THR A 21 20.14 -13.82 3.95
N GLU A 22 20.19 -13.77 5.26
CA GLU A 22 19.07 -13.32 6.08
C GLU A 22 19.01 -11.78 6.08
N LEU A 23 17.90 -11.24 5.57
CA LEU A 23 17.68 -9.82 5.38
C LEU A 23 16.78 -9.21 6.45
N VAL A 24 15.84 -9.99 7.00
CA VAL A 24 15.02 -9.64 8.15
C VAL A 24 15.22 -10.72 9.21
N LYS A 25 15.48 -10.28 10.45
CA LYS A 25 15.99 -11.15 11.53
C LYS A 25 15.05 -11.07 12.75
N GLY A 26 13.87 -11.68 12.66
CA GLY A 26 12.97 -11.81 13.81
C GLY A 26 12.22 -10.53 14.17
N VAL A 27 11.43 -9.97 13.25
CA VAL A 27 10.61 -8.77 13.49
C VAL A 27 9.28 -9.17 14.13
N SER A 28 8.94 -8.50 15.25
CA SER A 28 7.68 -8.70 15.95
C SER A 28 7.04 -7.38 16.34
N PHE A 29 5.78 -7.18 16.02
CA PHE A 29 4.94 -6.08 16.49
C PHE A 29 3.46 -6.41 16.24
N ALA A 30 2.55 -5.65 16.88
CA ALA A 30 1.13 -5.72 16.64
C ALA A 30 0.56 -4.30 16.45
N VAL A 31 -0.54 -4.19 15.71
CA VAL A 31 -1.25 -2.93 15.46
C VAL A 31 -2.72 -3.14 15.75
N GLU A 32 -3.26 -2.36 16.68
CA GLU A 32 -4.66 -2.41 17.09
C GLU A 32 -5.57 -1.58 16.14
N PRO A 33 -6.91 -1.79 16.18
CA PRO A 33 -7.83 -0.95 15.39
C PRO A 33 -7.65 0.55 15.68
N GLY A 34 -7.53 1.37 14.62
CA GLY A 34 -7.33 2.83 14.75
C GLY A 34 -5.95 3.25 15.22
N GLU A 35 -5.03 2.31 15.48
CA GLU A 35 -3.65 2.61 15.83
C GLU A 35 -2.83 3.02 14.60
N CYS A 36 -1.81 3.85 14.82
CA CYS A 36 -0.81 4.19 13.81
C CYS A 36 0.57 3.80 14.34
N LEU A 37 1.18 2.78 13.75
CA LEU A 37 2.53 2.33 14.05
C LEU A 37 3.53 2.96 13.09
N GLY A 38 4.50 3.72 13.60
CA GLY A 38 5.64 4.21 12.83
C GLY A 38 6.81 3.22 12.88
N ILE A 39 7.32 2.82 11.72
CA ILE A 39 8.54 2.01 11.60
C ILE A 39 9.64 2.89 11.02
N LEU A 40 10.62 3.22 11.85
CA LEU A 40 11.72 4.10 11.53
C LEU A 40 13.04 3.34 11.45
N GLY A 41 13.96 3.81 10.62
CA GLY A 41 15.31 3.23 10.52
C GLY A 41 15.98 3.55 9.19
N GLU A 42 17.26 3.23 9.09
CA GLU A 42 18.08 3.49 7.91
C GLU A 42 17.59 2.75 6.67
N SER A 43 17.93 3.27 5.49
CA SER A 43 17.70 2.56 4.22
C SER A 43 18.39 1.19 4.23
N GLY A 44 17.70 0.16 3.74
CA GLY A 44 18.21 -1.21 3.74
C GLY A 44 18.05 -1.98 5.05
N SER A 45 17.47 -1.40 6.12
CA SER A 45 17.26 -2.11 7.41
C SER A 45 16.15 -3.18 7.39
N GLY A 46 15.49 -3.42 6.26
CA GLY A 46 14.49 -4.48 6.11
C GLY A 46 13.04 -4.04 6.33
N LYS A 47 12.74 -2.76 6.62
CA LYS A 47 11.39 -2.25 6.90
C LYS A 47 10.37 -2.59 5.81
N SER A 48 10.60 -2.08 4.61
CA SER A 48 9.76 -2.33 3.43
C SER A 48 9.69 -3.81 3.08
N MET A 49 10.80 -4.54 3.28
CA MET A 49 10.87 -5.97 3.00
C MET A 49 9.98 -6.78 3.94
N SER A 50 9.91 -6.42 5.21
CA SER A 50 9.02 -7.07 6.19
C SER A 50 7.55 -6.93 5.77
N MET A 51 7.14 -5.74 5.32
CA MET A 51 5.77 -5.51 4.85
C MET A 51 5.48 -6.25 3.54
N LYS A 52 6.42 -6.21 2.58
CA LYS A 52 6.29 -6.97 1.33
C LYS A 52 6.20 -8.47 1.58
N ALA A 53 6.99 -8.99 2.54
CA ALA A 53 6.94 -10.40 2.94
C ALA A 53 5.56 -10.77 3.50
N ALA A 54 5.04 -10.00 4.45
CA ALA A 54 3.73 -10.23 5.06
C ALA A 54 2.58 -10.17 4.04
N MET A 55 2.70 -9.29 3.04
CA MET A 55 1.69 -9.11 1.99
C MET A 55 1.87 -10.04 0.78
N GLY A 56 2.86 -10.93 0.77
CA GLY A 56 3.12 -11.81 -0.37
C GLY A 56 3.54 -11.07 -1.64
N LEU A 57 4.31 -9.99 -1.47
CA LEU A 57 4.81 -9.12 -2.55
C LEU A 57 6.31 -9.30 -2.83
N LEU A 58 6.92 -10.34 -2.28
CA LEU A 58 8.31 -10.68 -2.58
C LEU A 58 8.40 -11.56 -3.83
N ASP A 59 9.47 -11.34 -4.61
CA ASP A 59 9.78 -12.13 -5.79
C ASP A 59 10.20 -13.57 -5.45
N LYS A 60 10.26 -14.41 -6.48
CA LYS A 60 10.81 -15.78 -6.36
C LYS A 60 12.27 -15.72 -5.90
N GLY A 61 12.61 -16.58 -4.95
CA GLY A 61 13.97 -16.65 -4.36
C GLY A 61 14.03 -16.18 -2.91
N PHE A 62 12.99 -15.53 -2.42
CA PHE A 62 12.86 -15.26 -0.99
C PHE A 62 12.14 -16.40 -0.27
N SER A 63 12.60 -16.71 0.94
CA SER A 63 11.87 -17.55 1.88
C SER A 63 11.48 -16.73 3.11
N VAL A 64 10.24 -16.88 3.56
CA VAL A 64 9.66 -16.18 4.71
C VAL A 64 9.34 -17.21 5.77
N SER A 65 9.67 -16.94 7.03
CA SER A 65 9.30 -17.76 8.19
C SER A 65 8.87 -16.87 9.36
N GLY A 66 8.33 -17.48 10.43
CA GLY A 66 7.62 -16.78 11.49
C GLY A 66 6.14 -16.68 11.17
N ALA A 67 5.44 -15.67 11.67
CA ALA A 67 4.02 -15.48 11.40
C ALA A 67 3.70 -14.02 11.03
N ALA A 68 2.75 -13.88 10.09
CA ALA A 68 2.08 -12.62 9.79
C ALA A 68 0.57 -12.87 9.85
N MET A 69 -0.15 -12.06 10.64
CA MET A 69 -1.57 -12.24 10.91
C MET A 69 -2.34 -10.98 10.50
N PHE A 70 -3.52 -11.15 9.92
CA PHE A 70 -4.47 -10.09 9.67
C PHE A 70 -5.82 -10.47 10.27
N GLN A 71 -6.30 -9.69 11.23
CA GLN A 71 -7.51 -9.97 12.00
C GLN A 71 -7.55 -11.40 12.60
N GLY A 72 -6.38 -11.91 13.04
CA GLY A 72 -6.24 -13.25 13.59
C GLY A 72 -6.09 -14.37 12.56
N GLU A 73 -6.15 -14.09 11.24
CA GLU A 73 -5.94 -15.06 10.17
C GLU A 73 -4.49 -15.06 9.67
N PRO A 74 -3.85 -16.22 9.45
CA PRO A 74 -2.48 -16.31 8.99
C PRO A 74 -2.36 -15.88 7.51
N LEU A 75 -1.54 -14.85 7.25
CA LEU A 75 -1.30 -14.35 5.89
C LEU A 75 -0.34 -15.23 5.08
N LEU A 76 0.70 -15.77 5.73
CA LEU A 76 1.73 -16.55 5.04
C LEU A 76 1.22 -17.89 4.50
N GLU A 77 0.07 -18.37 4.99
CA GLU A 77 -0.58 -19.59 4.55
C GLU A 77 -1.59 -19.38 3.42
N LYS A 78 -1.96 -18.10 3.15
CA LYS A 78 -2.93 -17.75 2.11
C LYS A 78 -2.32 -17.93 0.71
N SER A 79 -3.15 -18.39 -0.20
CA SER A 79 -2.82 -18.41 -1.64
C SER A 79 -2.62 -17.01 -2.20
N GLY A 80 -1.93 -16.91 -3.33
CA GLY A 80 -1.73 -15.63 -4.02
C GLY A 80 -3.06 -14.93 -4.37
N GLU A 81 -4.11 -15.70 -4.70
CA GLU A 81 -5.43 -15.17 -5.02
C GLU A 81 -6.14 -14.61 -3.77
N GLU A 82 -6.05 -15.29 -2.62
CA GLU A 82 -6.59 -14.79 -1.35
C GLU A 82 -5.90 -13.51 -0.91
N LEU A 83 -4.56 -13.45 -1.02
CA LEU A 83 -3.80 -12.23 -0.75
C LEU A 83 -4.15 -11.11 -1.73
N ARG A 84 -4.40 -11.43 -3.01
CA ARG A 84 -4.83 -10.45 -4.01
C ARG A 84 -6.17 -9.83 -3.64
N ARG A 85 -7.13 -10.62 -3.15
CA ARG A 85 -8.44 -10.14 -2.68
C ARG A 85 -8.35 -9.28 -1.43
N LEU A 86 -7.40 -9.54 -0.55
CA LEU A 86 -7.14 -8.70 0.62
C LEU A 86 -6.54 -7.35 0.24
N ARG A 87 -5.52 -7.36 -0.65
CA ARG A 87 -4.89 -6.15 -1.14
C ARG A 87 -5.84 -5.38 -2.05
N GLY A 88 -5.95 -4.08 -1.84
CA GLY A 88 -6.87 -3.20 -2.56
C GLY A 88 -8.30 -3.17 -2.02
N GLY A 89 -8.73 -4.20 -1.27
CA GLY A 89 -10.01 -4.21 -0.57
C GLY A 89 -9.86 -3.88 0.91
N LYS A 90 -9.47 -4.87 1.72
CA LYS A 90 -9.32 -4.72 3.17
C LYS A 90 -7.96 -4.14 3.59
N VAL A 91 -6.93 -4.29 2.77
CA VAL A 91 -5.58 -3.79 3.01
C VAL A 91 -5.18 -2.85 1.88
N GLY A 92 -5.05 -1.57 2.18
CA GLY A 92 -4.45 -0.58 1.29
C GLY A 92 -2.92 -0.63 1.39
N VAL A 93 -2.22 -0.61 0.25
CA VAL A 93 -0.76 -0.61 0.22
C VAL A 93 -0.28 0.54 -0.64
N VAL A 94 0.50 1.44 -0.06
CA VAL A 94 1.20 2.54 -0.73
C VAL A 94 2.68 2.20 -0.75
N LEU A 95 3.24 1.99 -1.94
CA LEU A 95 4.65 1.63 -2.11
C LEU A 95 5.52 2.86 -2.35
N GLN A 96 6.81 2.74 -2.05
CA GLN A 96 7.79 3.83 -2.13
C GLN A 96 7.93 4.45 -3.53
N ASN A 97 7.83 3.63 -4.59
CA ASN A 97 8.03 4.10 -5.98
C ASN A 97 6.72 3.98 -6.79
N PRO A 98 6.00 5.09 -7.01
CA PRO A 98 4.74 5.06 -7.74
C PRO A 98 4.91 4.64 -9.21
N MET A 99 6.06 4.92 -9.84
CA MET A 99 6.32 4.53 -11.22
C MET A 99 6.32 3.02 -11.46
N THR A 100 6.63 2.23 -10.43
CA THR A 100 6.63 0.77 -10.52
C THR A 100 5.29 0.14 -10.18
N CYS A 101 4.33 0.94 -9.71
CA CYS A 101 3.00 0.47 -9.33
C CYS A 101 1.99 0.52 -10.48
N PHE A 102 2.28 1.33 -11.50
CA PHE A 102 1.44 1.47 -12.68
C PHE A 102 2.06 0.79 -13.89
N ASP A 103 1.25 0.06 -14.64
CA ASP A 103 1.66 -0.48 -15.94
C ASP A 103 1.75 0.65 -16.98
N PRO A 104 2.92 0.89 -17.58
CA PRO A 104 3.12 1.98 -18.54
C PRO A 104 2.32 1.82 -19.84
N LEU A 105 1.79 0.62 -20.12
CA LEU A 105 1.04 0.30 -21.34
C LEU A 105 -0.46 0.63 -21.23
N TYR A 106 -0.99 0.87 -20.03
CA TYR A 106 -2.40 1.15 -19.82
C TYR A 106 -2.62 2.56 -19.29
N ARG A 107 -3.77 3.15 -19.67
CA ARG A 107 -4.19 4.46 -19.18
C ARG A 107 -4.48 4.41 -17.68
N ILE A 108 -4.36 5.54 -17.01
CA ILE A 108 -4.63 5.67 -15.56
C ILE A 108 -6.08 5.25 -15.26
N GLY A 109 -7.05 5.71 -16.04
CA GLY A 109 -8.46 5.38 -15.87
C GLY A 109 -8.73 3.87 -15.93
N THR A 110 -8.07 3.16 -16.85
CA THR A 110 -8.17 1.70 -16.95
C THR A 110 -7.69 1.01 -15.68
N GLN A 111 -6.55 1.43 -15.13
CA GLN A 111 -5.95 0.81 -13.95
C GLN A 111 -6.73 1.09 -12.66
N ILE A 112 -7.31 2.30 -12.53
CA ILE A 112 -8.24 2.61 -11.43
C ILE A 112 -9.50 1.75 -11.56
N ALA A 113 -10.08 1.68 -12.77
CA ALA A 113 -11.29 0.92 -13.04
C ALA A 113 -11.11 -0.57 -12.76
N GLU A 114 -10.00 -1.17 -13.16
CA GLU A 114 -9.67 -2.57 -12.86
C GLU A 114 -9.59 -2.83 -11.36
N THR A 115 -8.99 -1.90 -10.60
CA THR A 115 -8.92 -2.03 -9.15
C THR A 115 -10.33 -1.98 -8.53
N PHE A 116 -11.17 -1.06 -8.94
CA PHE A 116 -12.53 -0.95 -8.44
C PHE A 116 -13.38 -2.16 -8.83
N ALA A 117 -13.31 -2.62 -10.07
CA ALA A 117 -14.03 -3.80 -10.54
C ALA A 117 -13.60 -5.10 -9.85
N ALA A 118 -12.32 -5.20 -9.43
CA ALA A 118 -11.81 -6.37 -8.72
C ALA A 118 -12.40 -6.54 -7.31
N HIS A 119 -12.90 -5.44 -6.71
CA HIS A 119 -13.36 -5.42 -5.31
C HIS A 119 -14.84 -5.05 -5.13
N ASN A 120 -15.52 -4.62 -6.19
CA ASN A 120 -16.92 -4.18 -6.15
C ASN A 120 -17.70 -4.70 -7.35
N ASN A 121 -19.00 -4.81 -7.18
CA ASN A 121 -19.94 -5.11 -8.27
C ASN A 121 -20.53 -3.81 -8.87
N TRP A 122 -19.70 -2.78 -9.05
CA TRP A 122 -20.13 -1.53 -9.65
C TRP A 122 -20.18 -1.63 -11.16
N ASP A 123 -21.12 -0.96 -11.78
CA ASP A 123 -21.15 -0.81 -13.23
C ASP A 123 -20.12 0.23 -13.73
N GLY A 124 -20.00 0.37 -15.04
CA GLY A 124 -19.01 1.26 -15.64
C GLY A 124 -19.25 2.75 -15.31
N GLU A 125 -20.50 3.17 -15.16
CA GLU A 125 -20.86 4.56 -14.83
C GLU A 125 -20.46 4.88 -13.38
N GLU A 126 -20.75 4.00 -12.44
CA GLU A 126 -20.35 4.16 -11.03
C GLU A 126 -18.82 4.11 -10.88
N ILE A 127 -18.13 3.22 -11.60
CA ILE A 127 -16.66 3.15 -11.60
C ILE A 127 -16.06 4.48 -12.09
N LEU A 128 -16.58 5.03 -13.21
CA LEU A 128 -16.12 6.31 -13.73
C LEU A 128 -16.33 7.44 -12.72
N ARG A 129 -17.53 7.53 -12.15
CA ARG A 129 -17.88 8.54 -11.15
C ARG A 129 -16.91 8.46 -9.94
N ARG A 130 -16.67 7.25 -9.41
CA ARG A 130 -15.75 7.02 -8.28
C ARG A 130 -14.29 7.34 -8.66
N SER A 131 -13.90 7.07 -9.89
CA SER A 131 -12.55 7.40 -10.38
C SER A 131 -12.32 8.91 -10.43
N LEU A 132 -13.31 9.66 -10.87
CA LEU A 132 -13.26 11.13 -10.89
C LEU A 132 -13.23 11.68 -9.45
N GLU A 133 -14.12 11.22 -8.57
CA GLU A 133 -14.13 11.61 -7.15
C GLU A 133 -12.79 11.33 -6.44
N LEU A 134 -12.15 10.19 -6.75
CA LEU A 134 -10.83 9.87 -6.24
C LEU A 134 -9.79 10.91 -6.66
N LEU A 135 -9.75 11.26 -7.95
CA LEU A 135 -8.79 12.23 -8.47
C LEU A 135 -9.04 13.63 -7.93
N GLU A 136 -10.29 14.07 -7.81
CA GLU A 136 -10.67 15.34 -7.19
C GLU A 136 -10.24 15.41 -5.73
N LYS A 137 -10.51 14.36 -4.95
CA LYS A 137 -10.12 14.24 -3.55
C LYS A 137 -8.60 14.32 -3.38
N MET A 138 -7.85 13.77 -4.31
CA MET A 138 -6.40 13.88 -4.37
C MET A 138 -5.93 15.21 -4.99
N ARG A 139 -6.85 16.16 -5.23
CA ARG A 139 -6.57 17.48 -5.82
C ARG A 139 -5.81 17.40 -7.15
N ILE A 140 -6.12 16.39 -7.94
CA ILE A 140 -5.64 16.25 -9.31
C ILE A 140 -6.46 17.18 -10.20
N ARG A 141 -5.80 18.11 -10.89
CA ARG A 141 -6.45 19.02 -11.84
C ARG A 141 -6.85 18.29 -13.11
N ASN A 142 -7.98 18.65 -13.71
CA ASN A 142 -8.53 18.09 -14.94
C ASN A 142 -8.62 16.55 -14.86
N PRO A 143 -9.41 15.99 -13.92
CA PRO A 143 -9.45 14.57 -13.64
C PRO A 143 -9.85 13.75 -14.89
N GLU A 144 -10.78 14.22 -15.71
CA GLU A 144 -11.19 13.53 -16.95
C GLU A 144 -10.00 13.37 -17.92
N GLU A 145 -9.20 14.43 -18.09
CA GLU A 145 -8.01 14.38 -18.95
C GLU A 145 -6.96 13.42 -18.38
N VAL A 146 -6.81 13.36 -17.03
CA VAL A 146 -5.85 12.50 -16.35
C VAL A 146 -6.22 11.02 -16.49
N LEU A 147 -7.50 10.67 -16.46
CA LEU A 147 -7.95 9.29 -16.73
C LEU A 147 -7.49 8.77 -18.08
N GLU A 148 -7.40 9.64 -19.09
CA GLU A 148 -6.98 9.28 -20.45
C GLU A 148 -5.45 9.22 -20.64
N LYS A 149 -4.67 9.69 -19.66
CA LYS A 149 -3.19 9.70 -19.72
C LYS A 149 -2.58 8.36 -19.33
N TYR A 150 -1.41 8.12 -19.86
CA TYR A 150 -0.53 7.03 -19.45
C TYR A 150 0.37 7.46 -18.27
N PRO A 151 0.86 6.52 -17.45
CA PRO A 151 1.72 6.85 -16.31
C PRO A 151 2.91 7.75 -16.64
N HIS A 152 3.60 7.49 -17.76
CA HIS A 152 4.76 8.27 -18.20
C HIS A 152 4.45 9.73 -18.61
N GLN A 153 3.18 10.09 -18.76
CA GLN A 153 2.72 11.45 -19.07
C GLN A 153 2.40 12.27 -17.82
N LEU A 154 2.56 11.69 -16.62
CA LEU A 154 2.28 12.30 -15.34
C LEU A 154 3.57 12.49 -14.53
N SER A 155 3.58 13.50 -13.65
CA SER A 155 4.69 13.67 -12.70
C SER A 155 4.66 12.58 -11.63
N GLY A 156 5.83 12.28 -11.02
CA GLY A 156 5.92 11.33 -9.92
C GLY A 156 4.98 11.68 -8.75
N GLY A 157 4.86 12.96 -8.41
CA GLY A 157 3.94 13.42 -7.36
C GLY A 157 2.46 13.23 -7.72
N MET A 158 2.08 13.33 -9.01
CA MET A 158 0.72 13.00 -9.44
C MET A 158 0.45 11.50 -9.30
N LEU A 159 1.36 10.66 -9.77
CA LEU A 159 1.23 9.20 -9.65
C LEU A 159 1.19 8.77 -8.16
N GLN A 160 1.99 9.39 -7.31
CA GLN A 160 1.97 9.14 -5.87
C GLN A 160 0.60 9.44 -5.27
N ARG A 161 0.02 10.62 -5.58
CA ARG A 161 -1.33 10.98 -5.12
C ARG A 161 -2.41 10.04 -5.65
N ILE A 162 -2.32 9.63 -6.91
CA ILE A 162 -3.27 8.66 -7.49
C ILE A 162 -3.15 7.31 -6.77
N MET A 163 -1.93 6.82 -6.52
CA MET A 163 -1.70 5.58 -5.79
C MET A 163 -2.26 5.63 -4.38
N ILE A 164 -2.07 6.74 -3.66
CA ILE A 164 -2.64 6.95 -2.32
C ILE A 164 -4.17 6.99 -2.39
N GLY A 165 -4.72 7.68 -3.38
CA GLY A 165 -6.16 7.73 -3.62
C GLY A 165 -6.75 6.33 -3.83
N ILE A 166 -6.11 5.50 -4.65
CA ILE A 166 -6.52 4.10 -4.87
C ILE A 166 -6.45 3.29 -3.57
N ALA A 167 -5.34 3.41 -2.83
CA ALA A 167 -5.14 2.66 -1.59
C ALA A 167 -6.15 3.02 -0.48
N THR A 168 -6.69 4.23 -0.49
CA THR A 168 -7.65 4.74 0.51
C THR A 168 -9.10 4.67 0.04
N ALA A 169 -9.36 4.58 -1.27
CA ALA A 169 -10.71 4.65 -1.85
C ALA A 169 -11.65 3.53 -1.38
N MET A 170 -11.09 2.36 -1.04
CA MET A 170 -11.84 1.19 -0.58
C MET A 170 -12.05 1.19 0.94
N GLU A 171 -11.69 2.27 1.63
CA GLU A 171 -11.82 2.40 3.09
C GLU A 171 -11.21 1.19 3.84
N PRO A 172 -9.91 0.93 3.64
CA PRO A 172 -9.28 -0.28 4.12
C PRO A 172 -9.27 -0.35 5.66
N ILE A 173 -9.28 -1.58 6.20
CA ILE A 173 -9.13 -1.85 7.64
C ILE A 173 -7.68 -1.61 8.08
N LEU A 174 -6.72 -1.91 7.19
CA LEU A 174 -5.29 -1.69 7.38
C LEU A 174 -4.72 -0.89 6.20
N LEU A 175 -3.96 0.15 6.48
CA LEU A 175 -3.18 0.89 5.47
C LEU A 175 -1.69 0.75 5.77
N ILE A 176 -0.94 0.20 4.84
CA ILE A 176 0.52 0.12 4.88
C ILE A 176 1.06 1.19 3.94
N ALA A 177 1.81 2.14 4.47
CA ALA A 177 2.38 3.24 3.70
C ALA A 177 3.93 3.22 3.82
N ASP A 178 4.58 2.84 2.73
CA ASP A 178 6.04 2.73 2.64
C ASP A 178 6.59 3.99 1.97
N GLU A 179 7.15 4.89 2.77
CA GLU A 179 7.68 6.20 2.36
C GLU A 179 6.69 7.00 1.49
N PRO A 180 5.45 7.20 1.92
CA PRO A 180 4.37 7.68 1.04
C PRO A 180 4.54 9.13 0.57
N THR A 181 5.43 9.90 1.20
CA THR A 181 5.65 11.32 0.91
C THR A 181 7.01 11.61 0.28
N THR A 182 7.80 10.59 -0.01
CA THR A 182 9.09 10.76 -0.71
C THR A 182 8.86 11.31 -2.11
N ALA A 183 9.65 12.30 -2.51
CA ALA A 183 9.57 12.99 -3.80
C ALA A 183 8.29 13.85 -4.02
N ILE A 184 7.62 14.27 -2.95
CA ILE A 184 6.48 15.18 -2.99
C ILE A 184 6.88 16.51 -2.33
N ASP A 185 6.38 17.63 -2.86
CA ASP A 185 6.57 18.95 -2.25
C ASP A 185 5.85 19.07 -0.90
N ALA A 186 6.33 19.97 -0.02
CA ALA A 186 5.88 20.09 1.36
C ALA A 186 4.37 20.40 1.50
N ILE A 187 3.78 21.15 0.55
CA ILE A 187 2.36 21.48 0.58
C ILE A 187 1.53 20.22 0.30
N THR A 188 1.89 19.51 -0.75
CA THR A 188 1.22 18.25 -1.13
C THR A 188 1.43 17.17 -0.07
N GLN A 189 2.63 17.12 0.55
CA GLN A 189 2.90 16.20 1.67
C GLN A 189 1.94 16.45 2.83
N TYR A 190 1.74 17.70 3.23
CA TYR A 190 0.80 18.06 4.30
C TYR A 190 -0.65 17.62 3.96
N GLU A 191 -1.07 17.82 2.71
CA GLU A 191 -2.41 17.41 2.25
C GLU A 191 -2.61 15.89 2.30
N ILE A 192 -1.60 15.12 1.88
CA ILE A 192 -1.60 13.66 1.95
C ILE A 192 -1.67 13.16 3.40
N LEU A 193 -0.88 13.75 4.29
CA LEU A 193 -0.92 13.38 5.71
C LEU A 193 -2.29 13.66 6.33
N ASN A 194 -2.94 14.77 5.96
CA ASN A 194 -4.30 15.06 6.40
C ASN A 194 -5.32 14.04 5.85
N GLU A 195 -5.16 13.56 4.62
CA GLU A 195 -6.01 12.50 4.09
C GLU A 195 -5.85 11.19 4.88
N PHE A 196 -4.63 10.80 5.22
CA PHE A 196 -4.40 9.64 6.07
C PHE A 196 -5.02 9.81 7.47
N LEU A 197 -4.87 10.99 8.08
CA LEU A 197 -5.49 11.29 9.37
C LEU A 197 -7.01 11.20 9.30
N ARG A 198 -7.62 11.69 8.20
CA ARG A 198 -9.06 11.61 7.98
C ARG A 198 -9.53 10.16 7.88
N VAL A 199 -8.89 9.35 7.05
CA VAL A 199 -9.21 7.92 6.90
C VAL A 199 -9.08 7.20 8.24
N LYS A 200 -8.04 7.49 9.02
CA LYS A 200 -7.85 6.93 10.35
C LYS A 200 -9.01 7.29 11.29
N GLN A 201 -9.41 8.57 11.35
CA GLN A 201 -10.41 9.05 12.29
C GLN A 201 -11.83 8.57 11.93
N GLU A 202 -12.19 8.65 10.65
CA GLU A 202 -13.55 8.31 10.20
C GLU A 202 -13.81 6.80 10.23
N LYS A 203 -12.80 5.97 9.94
CA LYS A 203 -12.98 4.53 9.71
C LYS A 203 -12.28 3.64 10.73
N GLN A 204 -11.57 4.21 11.70
CA GLN A 204 -10.74 3.45 12.65
C GLN A 204 -9.73 2.55 11.93
N THR A 205 -9.23 2.99 10.76
CA THR A 205 -8.24 2.27 9.98
C THR A 205 -6.93 2.17 10.76
N ALA A 206 -6.43 0.95 10.92
CA ALA A 206 -5.09 0.71 11.45
C ALA A 206 -4.05 1.10 10.41
N MET A 207 -2.93 1.69 10.83
CA MET A 207 -1.92 2.19 9.89
C MET A 207 -0.53 1.72 10.28
N VAL A 208 0.27 1.35 9.28
CA VAL A 208 1.71 1.13 9.41
C VAL A 208 2.41 2.12 8.48
N PHE A 209 3.13 3.07 9.06
CA PHE A 209 3.93 4.04 8.32
C PHE A 209 5.41 3.68 8.40
N ILE A 210 6.05 3.55 7.25
CA ILE A 210 7.49 3.36 7.13
C ILE A 210 8.11 4.66 6.67
N SER A 211 9.13 5.14 7.40
CA SER A 211 9.91 6.32 7.04
C SER A 211 11.39 6.10 7.37
N HIS A 212 12.25 6.80 6.65
CA HIS A 212 13.66 6.95 6.98
C HIS A 212 13.96 8.31 7.60
N ASP A 213 13.00 9.25 7.60
CA ASP A 213 13.12 10.59 8.16
C ASP A 213 12.24 10.75 9.40
N LEU A 214 12.77 11.45 10.39
CA LEU A 214 12.12 11.78 11.67
C LEU A 214 11.53 13.20 11.69
N ASN A 215 11.67 13.97 10.60
CA ASN A 215 11.25 15.37 10.53
C ASN A 215 9.85 15.52 9.93
#